data_b5760c50468becaa6b8ad378833a01c0
#
_entry.id   b5760c50468becaa6b8ad378833a01c0
#
_cell.length_a   1.000
_cell.length_b   1.000
_cell.length_c   1.000
_cell.angle_alpha   90.00
_cell.angle_beta   90.00
_cell.angle_gamma   90.00
#
_symmetry.space_group_name_H-M   'P 1'
#
loop_
_entity.id
_entity.type
_entity.pdbx_description
1 polymer ?
#
loop_
_entity_poly.entity_id
_entity_poly.type
_entity_poly.pdbx_seq_one_letter_code
_entity_poly.pdbx_strand_id
1 'polypeptide(L)'
;TDKYLGTYKHFLDEGWSIIITSDHAQIASTYSHYPYLGNTNGYSARLFQKWGLLDFKRDENGNEIEEIDWTKTKAIPNRTMHINLNIKGRNPNGIVDPADKYQLEEEIITRLYDLKHPVTGNRIVALALRNRDAIVLGLGGPESGDIVYCIAEQYGVHHGDSLSTFQGEDHTSVSPIFIAAGPGFKSGVYTDRHIRQIDVAPTLAALLGVRFPAQCEGAPAYQILDWEF
;
A
#
# COMPACT_ATOMS: atom_id res chain seq x y z
N THR A 1 -18.41 16.89 -1.95
CA THR A 1 -18.48 15.89 -0.84
C THR A 1 -19.46 16.36 0.22
N ASP A 2 -19.31 17.55 0.81
CA ASP A 2 -20.15 18.07 1.90
C ASP A 2 -21.66 17.97 1.62
N LYS A 3 -22.11 18.39 0.43
CA LYS A 3 -23.52 18.26 0.03
C LYS A 3 -24.04 16.82 0.14
N TYR A 4 -23.25 15.82 -0.24
CA TYR A 4 -23.63 14.41 -0.16
C TYR A 4 -23.62 13.91 1.30
N LEU A 5 -22.65 14.32 2.09
CA LEU A 5 -22.64 14.00 3.51
C LEU A 5 -23.86 14.56 4.24
N GLY A 6 -24.32 15.75 3.84
CA GLY A 6 -25.54 16.34 4.35
C GLY A 6 -26.80 15.46 4.17
N THR A 7 -26.83 14.57 3.17
CA THR A 7 -27.96 13.65 2.95
C THR A 7 -28.07 12.58 4.04
N TYR A 8 -26.99 12.31 4.78
CA TYR A 8 -26.98 11.32 5.88
C TYR A 8 -27.30 11.93 7.24
N LYS A 9 -27.40 13.26 7.35
CA LYS A 9 -27.60 13.94 8.63
C LYS A 9 -28.87 13.49 9.37
N HIS A 10 -29.95 13.18 8.65
CA HIS A 10 -31.19 12.72 9.25
C HIS A 10 -31.03 11.44 10.09
N PHE A 11 -30.06 10.55 9.75
CA PHE A 11 -29.79 9.36 10.55
C PHE A 11 -29.28 9.70 11.96
N LEU A 12 -28.54 10.81 12.12
CA LEU A 12 -28.13 11.26 13.45
C LEU A 12 -29.36 11.69 14.28
N ASP A 13 -30.35 12.34 13.65
CA ASP A 13 -31.57 12.75 14.30
C ASP A 13 -32.45 11.55 14.68
N GLU A 14 -32.32 10.44 13.98
CA GLU A 14 -32.95 9.14 14.27
C GLU A 14 -32.16 8.30 15.29
N GLY A 15 -31.05 8.79 15.84
CA GLY A 15 -30.25 8.09 16.85
C GLY A 15 -29.21 7.10 16.28
N TRP A 16 -28.88 7.18 15.00
CA TRP A 16 -27.80 6.40 14.42
C TRP A 16 -26.43 7.04 14.67
N SER A 17 -25.41 6.20 14.73
CA SER A 17 -24.02 6.64 14.72
C SER A 17 -23.47 6.53 13.32
N ILE A 18 -22.74 7.55 12.88
CA ILE A 18 -22.13 7.63 11.56
C ILE A 18 -20.61 7.66 11.71
N ILE A 19 -19.90 6.82 10.97
CA ILE A 19 -18.47 6.87 10.79
C ILE A 19 -18.16 7.09 9.33
N ILE A 20 -17.29 8.06 9.04
CA ILE A 20 -16.75 8.35 7.73
C ILE A 20 -15.25 8.11 7.79
N THR A 21 -14.77 7.19 6.98
CA THR A 21 -13.36 6.84 6.89
C THR A 21 -12.98 6.55 5.44
N SER A 22 -11.69 6.49 5.17
CA SER A 22 -11.16 6.09 3.88
C SER A 22 -10.13 4.98 4.07
N ASP A 23 -9.97 4.14 3.06
CA ASP A 23 -8.96 3.08 3.00
C ASP A 23 -7.53 3.63 2.90
N HIS A 24 -7.38 4.79 2.27
CA HIS A 24 -6.13 5.55 2.17
C HIS A 24 -6.42 7.01 1.86
N ALA A 25 -5.41 7.83 2.00
CA ALA A 25 -5.42 9.20 1.49
C ALA A 25 -4.84 9.25 0.07
N GLN A 26 -4.80 10.43 -0.50
CA GLN A 26 -4.16 10.68 -1.78
C GLN A 26 -3.34 11.96 -1.72
N ILE A 27 -2.10 11.86 -2.22
CA ILE A 27 -1.23 13.01 -2.40
C ILE A 27 -1.12 13.36 -3.86
N ALA A 28 -1.01 14.64 -4.18
CA ALA A 28 -0.75 15.10 -5.53
C ALA A 28 0.64 14.59 -5.96
N SER A 29 0.67 13.87 -7.09
CA SER A 29 1.93 13.45 -7.70
C SER A 29 2.55 14.64 -8.41
N THR A 30 3.63 15.18 -7.86
CA THR A 30 4.36 16.30 -8.46
C THR A 30 5.12 15.89 -9.71
N TYR A 31 5.44 14.59 -9.85
CA TYR A 31 6.25 14.03 -10.92
C TYR A 31 5.58 12.81 -11.55
N SER A 32 4.54 13.03 -12.32
CA SER A 32 3.58 12.01 -12.76
C SER A 32 4.05 11.03 -13.84
N HIS A 33 5.27 11.12 -14.37
CA HIS A 33 5.61 10.39 -15.62
C HIS A 33 6.93 9.64 -15.63
N TYR A 34 7.48 9.33 -14.49
CA TYR A 34 8.69 8.51 -14.46
C TYR A 34 8.36 7.03 -14.30
N PRO A 35 9.18 6.09 -14.86
CA PRO A 35 8.89 4.66 -14.81
C PRO A 35 8.87 4.19 -13.36
N TYR A 36 7.69 4.05 -12.81
CA TYR A 36 7.48 3.81 -11.40
C TYR A 36 7.40 2.33 -11.10
N LEU A 37 8.04 1.97 -10.04
CA LEU A 37 7.75 0.76 -9.31
C LEU A 37 6.26 0.79 -8.90
N GLY A 38 5.59 -0.34 -9.00
CA GLY A 38 4.15 -0.44 -8.66
C GLY A 38 3.17 0.04 -9.74
N ASN A 39 3.65 0.48 -10.88
CA ASN A 39 2.81 0.93 -11.98
C ASN A 39 2.10 -0.25 -12.68
N THR A 40 0.81 -0.07 -12.99
CA THR A 40 -0.03 -1.06 -13.69
C THR A 40 0.35 -1.25 -15.18
N ASN A 41 1.13 -0.36 -15.75
CA ASN A 41 1.48 -0.36 -17.18
C ASN A 41 2.78 -1.11 -17.49
N GLY A 42 3.25 -1.97 -16.58
CA GLY A 42 4.40 -2.83 -16.83
C GLY A 42 5.78 -2.18 -16.69
N TYR A 43 5.87 -0.91 -16.29
CA TYR A 43 7.15 -0.22 -16.12
C TYR A 43 8.05 -0.87 -15.07
N SER A 44 7.46 -1.38 -13.99
CA SER A 44 8.22 -2.12 -12.97
C SER A 44 8.86 -3.38 -13.55
N ALA A 45 8.13 -4.11 -14.40
CA ALA A 45 8.66 -5.29 -15.08
C ALA A 45 9.82 -4.91 -16.02
N ARG A 46 9.73 -3.81 -16.74
CA ARG A 46 10.80 -3.31 -17.61
C ARG A 46 12.05 -2.88 -16.83
N LEU A 47 11.87 -2.30 -15.66
CA LEU A 47 12.99 -1.99 -14.78
C LEU A 47 13.70 -3.26 -14.31
N PHE A 48 12.95 -4.29 -13.92
CA PHE A 48 13.49 -5.58 -13.50
C PHE A 48 14.18 -6.32 -14.68
N GLN A 49 13.61 -6.20 -15.88
CA GLN A 49 14.26 -6.70 -17.10
C GLN A 49 15.60 -6.02 -17.32
N LYS A 50 15.67 -4.70 -17.24
CA LYS A 50 16.91 -3.92 -17.34
C LYS A 50 17.95 -4.32 -16.27
N TRP A 51 17.50 -4.76 -15.11
CA TRP A 51 18.37 -5.27 -14.06
C TRP A 51 18.82 -6.73 -14.26
N GLY A 52 18.28 -7.41 -15.28
CA GLY A 52 18.56 -8.84 -15.51
C GLY A 52 17.90 -9.77 -14.52
N LEU A 53 16.83 -9.31 -13.87
CA LEU A 53 16.06 -10.05 -12.87
C LEU A 53 14.79 -10.69 -13.45
N LEU A 54 14.28 -10.17 -14.58
CA LEU A 54 13.09 -10.62 -15.28
C LEU A 54 13.39 -10.68 -16.79
N ASP A 55 12.78 -11.65 -17.47
CA ASP A 55 12.81 -11.69 -18.94
C ASP A 55 11.41 -12.02 -19.47
N PHE A 56 11.17 -11.65 -20.72
CA PHE A 56 9.95 -11.95 -21.44
C PHE A 56 10.22 -13.02 -22.50
N LYS A 57 9.19 -13.81 -22.79
CA LYS A 57 9.24 -14.78 -23.89
C LYS A 57 9.42 -14.07 -25.23
N ARG A 58 9.85 -14.83 -26.22
CA ARG A 58 9.98 -14.37 -27.60
C ARG A 58 9.14 -15.24 -28.53
N ASP A 59 8.57 -14.63 -29.56
CA ASP A 59 7.90 -15.33 -30.65
C ASP A 59 8.88 -16.05 -31.58
N GLU A 60 8.33 -16.70 -32.60
CA GLU A 60 9.13 -17.45 -33.62
C GLU A 60 10.06 -16.54 -34.41
N ASN A 61 9.79 -15.24 -34.47
CA ASN A 61 10.61 -14.24 -35.15
C ASN A 61 11.64 -13.60 -34.22
N GLY A 62 11.70 -14.01 -32.96
CA GLY A 62 12.57 -13.45 -31.93
C GLY A 62 12.08 -12.16 -31.30
N ASN A 63 10.89 -11.69 -31.62
CA ASN A 63 10.30 -10.51 -30.99
C ASN A 63 9.79 -10.85 -29.59
N GLU A 64 9.95 -9.93 -28.68
CA GLU A 64 9.44 -10.05 -27.33
C GLU A 64 7.90 -10.00 -27.31
N ILE A 65 7.27 -10.90 -26.53
CA ILE A 65 5.82 -10.93 -26.28
C ILE A 65 5.54 -10.61 -24.82
N GLU A 66 4.32 -10.18 -24.50
CA GLU A 66 3.91 -9.77 -23.14
C GLU A 66 3.65 -10.99 -22.22
N GLU A 67 4.56 -11.95 -22.26
CA GLU A 67 4.56 -13.12 -21.39
C GLU A 67 5.92 -13.27 -20.69
N ILE A 68 5.91 -13.53 -19.39
CA ILE A 68 7.12 -13.72 -18.61
C ILE A 68 7.79 -15.06 -18.96
N ASP A 69 9.08 -15.01 -19.23
CA ASP A 69 9.92 -16.20 -19.32
C ASP A 69 10.38 -16.64 -17.92
N TRP A 70 9.62 -17.52 -17.32
CA TRP A 70 9.89 -18.03 -15.97
C TRP A 70 11.19 -18.82 -15.84
N THR A 71 11.73 -19.31 -16.96
CA THR A 71 13.01 -20.05 -16.96
C THR A 71 14.22 -19.11 -16.79
N LYS A 72 14.01 -17.81 -16.95
CA LYS A 72 15.05 -16.78 -16.84
C LYS A 72 14.73 -15.71 -15.79
N THR A 73 13.53 -15.70 -15.25
CA THR A 73 13.06 -14.70 -14.30
C THR A 73 13.35 -15.08 -12.87
N LYS A 74 14.17 -14.30 -12.19
CA LYS A 74 14.55 -14.46 -10.78
C LYS A 74 13.61 -13.77 -9.81
N ALA A 75 13.08 -12.61 -10.20
CA ALA A 75 12.23 -11.77 -9.34
C ALA A 75 11.19 -11.02 -10.16
N ILE A 76 10.00 -10.86 -9.57
CA ILE A 76 8.88 -10.16 -10.18
C ILE A 76 8.37 -9.09 -9.23
N PRO A 77 8.33 -7.82 -9.66
CA PRO A 77 7.58 -6.79 -8.98
C PRO A 77 6.08 -6.98 -9.26
N ASN A 78 5.29 -6.98 -8.23
CA ASN A 78 3.84 -6.99 -8.38
C ASN A 78 3.24 -5.59 -8.26
N ARG A 79 1.95 -5.47 -8.50
CA ARG A 79 1.21 -4.21 -8.51
C ARG A 79 1.19 -3.52 -7.14
N THR A 80 1.38 -4.26 -6.06
CA THR A 80 1.12 -3.81 -4.69
C THR A 80 2.39 -3.50 -3.89
N MET A 81 3.44 -3.01 -4.53
CA MET A 81 4.72 -2.70 -3.87
C MET A 81 5.40 -3.90 -3.20
N HIS A 82 5.15 -5.09 -3.72
CA HIS A 82 5.82 -6.31 -3.31
C HIS A 82 6.67 -6.86 -4.45
N ILE A 83 7.74 -7.52 -4.10
CA ILE A 83 8.59 -8.24 -5.04
C ILE A 83 8.63 -9.69 -4.61
N ASN A 84 8.30 -10.58 -5.53
CA ASN A 84 8.34 -12.02 -5.31
C ASN A 84 9.55 -12.62 -6.01
N LEU A 85 10.30 -13.44 -5.30
CA LEU A 85 11.42 -14.19 -5.85
C LEU A 85 10.95 -15.53 -6.39
N ASN A 86 11.49 -15.96 -7.51
CA ASN A 86 11.16 -17.22 -8.16
C ASN A 86 12.03 -18.36 -7.61
N ILE A 87 11.69 -18.83 -6.41
CA ILE A 87 12.49 -19.77 -5.61
C ILE A 87 12.23 -21.23 -6.01
N LYS A 88 13.29 -22.01 -6.20
CA LYS A 88 13.24 -23.46 -6.39
C LYS A 88 12.53 -24.13 -5.20
N GLY A 89 11.62 -25.06 -5.52
CA GLY A 89 10.87 -25.81 -4.51
C GLY A 89 9.68 -25.04 -3.90
N ARG A 90 9.63 -23.71 -4.03
CA ARG A 90 8.47 -22.90 -3.65
C ARG A 90 7.58 -22.57 -4.85
N ASN A 91 8.19 -22.14 -5.93
CA ASN A 91 7.48 -21.75 -7.16
C ASN A 91 7.55 -22.88 -8.20
N PRO A 92 6.49 -23.12 -9.00
CA PRO A 92 6.45 -24.22 -9.98
C PRO A 92 7.63 -24.21 -10.96
N ASN A 93 8.06 -23.03 -11.38
CA ASN A 93 9.18 -22.83 -12.31
C ASN A 93 10.32 -22.06 -11.62
N GLY A 94 10.53 -22.31 -10.32
CA GLY A 94 11.56 -21.62 -9.55
C GLY A 94 12.97 -21.89 -10.05
N ILE A 95 13.76 -20.84 -10.20
CA ILE A 95 15.15 -20.93 -10.66
C ILE A 95 16.18 -20.43 -9.63
N VAL A 96 15.76 -19.65 -8.65
CA VAL A 96 16.63 -19.12 -7.59
C VAL A 96 16.83 -20.20 -6.54
N ASP A 97 18.07 -20.53 -6.21
CA ASP A 97 18.36 -21.45 -5.12
C ASP A 97 17.95 -20.82 -3.78
N PRO A 98 17.30 -21.55 -2.87
CA PRO A 98 16.98 -21.04 -1.54
C PRO A 98 18.19 -20.48 -0.78
N ALA A 99 19.38 -21.00 -1.00
CA ALA A 99 20.62 -20.52 -0.39
C ALA A 99 21.00 -19.11 -0.88
N ASP A 100 20.65 -18.76 -2.13
CA ASP A 100 20.96 -17.46 -2.73
C ASP A 100 19.90 -16.39 -2.42
N LYS A 101 18.79 -16.77 -1.76
CA LYS A 101 17.67 -15.89 -1.49
C LYS A 101 18.09 -14.60 -0.81
N TYR A 102 18.85 -14.70 0.27
CA TYR A 102 19.28 -13.55 1.07
C TYR A 102 20.14 -12.57 0.25
N GLN A 103 21.07 -13.10 -0.53
CA GLN A 103 21.94 -12.27 -1.37
C GLN A 103 21.16 -11.55 -2.47
N LEU A 104 20.19 -12.23 -3.08
CA LEU A 104 19.34 -11.63 -4.10
C LEU A 104 18.41 -10.55 -3.51
N GLU A 105 17.87 -10.77 -2.32
CA GLU A 105 17.10 -9.75 -1.60
C GLU A 105 17.96 -8.50 -1.34
N GLU A 106 19.20 -8.68 -0.89
CA GLU A 106 20.13 -7.58 -0.62
C GLU A 106 20.45 -6.79 -1.91
N GLU A 107 20.71 -7.50 -2.99
CA GLU A 107 20.95 -6.89 -4.30
C GLU A 107 19.77 -6.03 -4.75
N ILE A 108 18.55 -6.56 -4.65
CA ILE A 108 17.34 -5.85 -5.06
C ILE A 108 17.09 -4.64 -4.17
N ILE A 109 17.21 -4.78 -2.85
CA ILE A 109 17.01 -3.68 -1.90
C ILE A 109 18.02 -2.56 -2.17
N THR A 110 19.28 -2.90 -2.41
CA THR A 110 20.33 -1.92 -2.75
C THR A 110 19.96 -1.16 -4.03
N ARG A 111 19.57 -1.88 -5.09
CA ARG A 111 19.17 -1.26 -6.35
C ARG A 111 17.93 -0.38 -6.20
N LEU A 112 16.98 -0.74 -5.35
CA LEU A 112 15.81 0.09 -5.03
C LEU A 112 16.22 1.40 -4.36
N TYR A 113 17.14 1.36 -3.40
CA TYR A 113 17.64 2.57 -2.74
C TYR A 113 18.51 3.43 -3.65
N ASP A 114 19.16 2.86 -4.65
CA ASP A 114 19.96 3.59 -5.64
C ASP A 114 19.12 4.26 -6.74
N LEU A 115 17.81 3.91 -6.82
CA LEU A 115 16.91 4.57 -7.75
C LEU A 115 16.73 6.04 -7.39
N LYS A 116 17.10 6.89 -8.34
CA LYS A 116 17.00 8.34 -8.22
C LYS A 116 16.13 8.91 -9.33
N HIS A 117 15.37 9.91 -8.96
CA HIS A 117 14.62 10.68 -9.95
C HIS A 117 15.60 11.48 -10.84
N PRO A 118 15.51 11.38 -12.19
CA PRO A 118 16.52 11.91 -13.10
C PRO A 118 16.62 13.44 -13.09
N VAL A 119 15.55 14.13 -12.71
CA VAL A 119 15.52 15.59 -12.67
C VAL A 119 15.95 16.12 -11.30
N THR A 120 15.45 15.51 -10.21
CA THR A 120 15.71 16.01 -8.86
C THR A 120 16.92 15.39 -8.19
N GLY A 121 17.37 14.22 -8.66
CA GLY A 121 18.43 13.44 -8.02
C GLY A 121 18.03 12.76 -6.70
N ASN A 122 16.81 12.98 -6.23
CA ASN A 122 16.32 12.41 -4.98
C ASN A 122 15.98 10.93 -5.13
N ARG A 123 16.02 10.19 -4.02
CA ARG A 123 15.61 8.79 -3.98
C ARG A 123 14.11 8.68 -4.26
N ILE A 124 13.75 7.69 -5.08
CA ILE A 124 12.34 7.35 -5.39
C ILE A 124 11.76 6.41 -4.34
N VAL A 125 12.57 5.49 -3.81
CA VAL A 125 12.14 4.51 -2.80
C VAL A 125 12.50 5.04 -1.42
N ALA A 126 11.47 5.27 -0.60
CA ALA A 126 11.64 5.73 0.78
C ALA A 126 12.05 4.60 1.72
N LEU A 127 11.50 3.38 1.50
CA LEU A 127 11.74 2.22 2.33
C LEU A 127 11.72 0.96 1.47
N ALA A 128 12.64 0.03 1.73
CA ALA A 128 12.62 -1.31 1.18
C ALA A 128 13.10 -2.29 2.26
N LEU A 129 12.29 -3.31 2.55
CA LEU A 129 12.51 -4.28 3.62
C LEU A 129 12.30 -5.70 3.11
N ARG A 130 13.01 -6.65 3.69
CA ARG A 130 12.66 -8.06 3.57
C ARG A 130 11.31 -8.32 4.23
N ASN A 131 10.58 -9.30 3.73
CA ASN A 131 9.29 -9.71 4.28
C ASN A 131 9.30 -9.85 5.81
N ARG A 132 10.29 -10.58 6.36
CA ARG A 132 10.41 -10.81 7.80
C ARG A 132 10.57 -9.54 8.63
N ASP A 133 11.22 -8.53 8.06
CA ASP A 133 11.49 -7.26 8.73
C ASP A 133 10.27 -6.32 8.61
N ALA A 134 9.50 -6.47 7.52
CA ALA A 134 8.29 -5.69 7.26
C ALA A 134 7.11 -6.08 8.18
N ILE A 135 7.17 -7.22 8.85
CA ILE A 135 6.13 -7.68 9.80
C ILE A 135 5.88 -6.64 10.90
N VAL A 136 6.93 -5.97 11.41
CA VAL A 136 6.80 -4.96 12.46
C VAL A 136 5.97 -3.74 12.02
N LEU A 137 5.84 -3.54 10.71
CA LEU A 137 5.00 -2.50 10.11
C LEU A 137 3.62 -3.01 9.68
N GLY A 138 3.31 -4.30 9.90
CA GLY A 138 2.10 -4.94 9.41
C GLY A 138 2.08 -5.19 7.90
N LEU A 139 3.22 -5.13 7.24
CA LEU A 139 3.34 -5.26 5.78
C LEU A 139 3.95 -6.60 5.33
N GLY A 140 4.52 -7.36 6.23
CA GLY A 140 5.09 -8.69 6.00
C GLY A 140 4.07 -9.80 6.24
N GLY A 141 4.54 -11.04 6.10
CA GLY A 141 3.75 -12.24 6.38
C GLY A 141 3.72 -13.23 5.22
N PRO A 142 3.04 -14.38 5.39
CA PRO A 142 3.09 -15.48 4.42
C PRO A 142 2.46 -15.11 3.05
N GLU A 143 1.50 -14.19 3.04
CA GLU A 143 0.81 -13.76 1.82
C GLU A 143 1.49 -12.56 1.14
N SER A 144 2.52 -11.99 1.77
CA SER A 144 3.29 -10.87 1.23
C SER A 144 4.43 -11.36 0.34
N GLY A 145 4.94 -10.47 -0.53
CA GLY A 145 6.15 -10.73 -1.31
C GLY A 145 7.40 -10.91 -0.46
N ASP A 146 8.49 -11.36 -1.05
CA ASP A 146 9.77 -11.53 -0.36
C ASP A 146 10.40 -10.20 0.07
N ILE A 147 10.14 -9.15 -0.70
CA ILE A 147 10.55 -7.77 -0.40
C ILE A 147 9.30 -6.89 -0.47
N VAL A 148 9.19 -5.99 0.49
CA VAL A 148 8.19 -4.92 0.53
C VAL A 148 8.90 -3.59 0.39
N TYR A 149 8.38 -2.69 -0.45
CA TYR A 149 8.95 -1.36 -0.59
C TYR A 149 7.87 -0.28 -0.59
N CYS A 150 8.26 0.93 -0.22
CA CYS A 150 7.40 2.11 -0.26
C CYS A 150 8.07 3.20 -1.12
N ILE A 151 7.30 3.84 -1.98
CA ILE A 151 7.74 4.97 -2.78
C ILE A 151 7.63 6.24 -1.94
N ALA A 152 8.57 7.18 -2.12
CA ALA A 152 8.53 8.46 -1.45
C ALA A 152 7.32 9.29 -1.94
N GLU A 153 6.72 10.05 -1.05
CA GLU A 153 5.44 10.74 -1.24
C GLU A 153 5.32 11.52 -2.54
N GLN A 154 6.36 12.24 -2.91
CA GLN A 154 6.37 13.10 -4.10
C GLN A 154 6.38 12.36 -5.44
N TYR A 155 6.59 11.04 -5.43
CA TYR A 155 6.69 10.21 -6.62
C TYR A 155 5.50 9.27 -6.79
N GLY A 156 4.39 9.56 -6.21
CA GLY A 156 3.12 8.88 -6.13
C GLY A 156 2.92 7.62 -6.97
N VAL A 157 2.20 6.68 -6.43
CA VAL A 157 1.71 5.51 -7.16
C VAL A 157 0.37 5.85 -7.77
N HIS A 158 0.20 5.60 -9.07
CA HIS A 158 -1.09 5.76 -9.71
C HIS A 158 -2.10 4.74 -9.19
N HIS A 159 -3.19 5.23 -8.62
CA HIS A 159 -4.36 4.43 -8.25
C HIS A 159 -5.37 4.28 -9.43
N GLY A 160 -4.95 4.56 -10.64
CA GLY A 160 -5.84 4.62 -11.80
C GLY A 160 -6.41 6.02 -12.03
N ASP A 161 -7.42 6.13 -12.89
CA ASP A 161 -8.04 7.41 -13.29
C ASP A 161 -8.92 7.96 -12.15
N SER A 162 -8.32 8.44 -11.08
CA SER A 162 -9.07 9.12 -10.03
C SER A 162 -9.26 10.59 -10.42
N LEU A 163 -10.49 11.02 -10.43
CA LEU A 163 -10.89 12.41 -10.70
C LEU A 163 -10.54 13.39 -9.56
N SER A 164 -9.88 12.92 -8.50
CA SER A 164 -9.84 13.62 -7.23
C SER A 164 -8.59 14.44 -6.96
N THR A 165 -7.54 14.29 -7.77
CA THR A 165 -6.30 15.03 -7.54
C THR A 165 -6.02 15.95 -8.72
N PHE A 166 -6.38 17.22 -8.58
CA PHE A 166 -5.90 18.26 -9.47
C PHE A 166 -4.45 18.58 -9.15
N GLN A 167 -3.62 18.72 -10.18
CA GLN A 167 -2.27 19.28 -10.01
C GLN A 167 -2.39 20.66 -9.36
N GLY A 168 -1.66 20.88 -8.28
CA GLY A 168 -1.61 22.18 -7.58
C GLY A 168 -2.49 22.28 -6.34
N GLU A 169 -3.16 21.22 -5.91
CA GLU A 169 -3.83 21.18 -4.61
C GLU A 169 -2.78 20.87 -3.52
N ASP A 170 -2.31 21.89 -2.84
CA ASP A 170 -1.24 21.80 -1.80
C ASP A 170 -1.71 21.20 -0.48
N HIS A 171 -2.98 20.79 -0.36
CA HIS A 171 -3.60 20.36 0.89
C HIS A 171 -3.88 18.85 0.96
N THR A 172 -3.15 18.05 0.20
CA THR A 172 -3.26 16.59 0.26
C THR A 172 -2.40 16.02 1.38
N SER A 173 -2.82 14.90 1.96
CA SER A 173 -2.15 14.22 3.07
C SER A 173 -2.08 12.73 2.85
N VAL A 174 -1.06 12.08 3.39
CA VAL A 174 -0.97 10.62 3.49
C VAL A 174 -1.91 10.06 4.56
N SER A 175 -2.44 10.92 5.44
CA SER A 175 -3.38 10.52 6.50
C SER A 175 -4.82 10.58 5.97
N PRO A 176 -5.53 9.46 5.85
CA PRO A 176 -6.92 9.44 5.47
C PRO A 176 -7.80 10.07 6.54
N ILE A 177 -8.99 10.45 6.12
CA ILE A 177 -10.00 11.06 7.00
C ILE A 177 -10.59 10.02 7.94
N PHE A 178 -10.85 10.42 9.20
CA PHE A 178 -11.70 9.70 10.14
C PHE A 178 -12.61 10.70 10.85
N ILE A 179 -13.91 10.58 10.67
CA ILE A 179 -14.94 11.40 11.33
C ILE A 179 -15.97 10.46 11.93
N ALA A 180 -16.40 10.71 13.16
CA ALA A 180 -17.45 9.94 13.82
C ALA A 180 -18.42 10.88 14.53
N ALA A 181 -19.71 10.55 14.50
CA ALA A 181 -20.76 11.32 15.13
C ALA A 181 -21.93 10.41 15.55
N GLY A 182 -22.68 10.83 16.56
CA GLY A 182 -23.86 10.12 17.05
C GLY A 182 -23.63 9.41 18.39
N PRO A 183 -24.62 8.60 18.85
CA PRO A 183 -24.55 7.92 20.14
C PRO A 183 -23.26 7.09 20.32
N GLY A 184 -22.66 7.16 21.50
CA GLY A 184 -21.43 6.46 21.86
C GLY A 184 -20.14 7.14 21.43
N PHE A 185 -20.21 8.27 20.70
CA PHE A 185 -19.07 9.10 20.38
C PHE A 185 -19.08 10.41 21.18
N LYS A 186 -17.90 10.85 21.62
CA LYS A 186 -17.72 12.15 22.23
C LYS A 186 -18.02 13.25 21.22
N SER A 187 -18.74 14.29 21.63
CA SER A 187 -19.04 15.44 20.80
C SER A 187 -17.95 16.50 20.90
N GLY A 188 -17.61 17.15 19.77
CA GLY A 188 -16.69 18.26 19.72
C GLY A 188 -15.23 17.91 20.04
N VAL A 189 -14.85 16.65 19.92
CA VAL A 189 -13.48 16.18 20.15
C VAL A 189 -12.69 16.19 18.86
N TYR A 190 -11.48 16.75 18.92
CA TYR A 190 -10.42 16.58 17.93
C TYR A 190 -9.28 15.81 18.60
N THR A 191 -8.71 14.83 17.89
CA THR A 191 -7.58 14.04 18.41
C THR A 191 -6.45 13.98 17.39
N ASP A 192 -5.24 14.22 17.84
CA ASP A 192 -4.00 14.06 17.07
C ASP A 192 -3.49 12.61 17.13
N ARG A 193 -4.10 11.77 17.96
CA ARG A 193 -3.72 10.36 18.03
C ARG A 193 -4.18 9.65 16.76
N HIS A 194 -3.25 9.01 16.09
CA HIS A 194 -3.53 8.20 14.90
C HIS A 194 -4.51 7.07 15.23
N ILE A 195 -5.56 6.97 14.42
CA ILE A 195 -6.46 5.81 14.36
C ILE A 195 -6.04 5.04 13.12
N ARG A 196 -5.57 3.82 13.32
CA ARG A 196 -5.15 2.96 12.20
C ARG A 196 -6.40 2.33 11.57
N GLN A 197 -6.34 1.97 10.31
CA GLN A 197 -7.45 1.31 9.62
C GLN A 197 -7.89 0.02 10.32
N ILE A 198 -6.93 -0.74 10.87
CA ILE A 198 -7.21 -1.97 11.65
C ILE A 198 -7.94 -1.68 12.98
N ASP A 199 -7.94 -0.44 13.46
CA ASP A 199 -8.63 -0.03 14.69
C ASP A 199 -10.14 0.24 14.47
N VAL A 200 -10.60 0.36 13.22
CA VAL A 200 -12.00 0.67 12.89
C VAL A 200 -12.93 -0.47 13.31
N ALA A 201 -12.63 -1.71 12.91
CA ALA A 201 -13.46 -2.86 13.25
C ALA A 201 -13.58 -3.10 14.76
N PRO A 202 -12.52 -3.10 15.58
CA PRO A 202 -12.66 -3.22 17.02
C PRO A 202 -13.34 -2.01 17.67
N THR A 203 -13.21 -0.81 17.12
CA THR A 203 -13.95 0.38 17.59
C THR A 203 -15.45 0.19 17.37
N LEU A 204 -15.87 -0.29 16.20
CA LEU A 204 -17.27 -0.62 15.91
C LEU A 204 -17.79 -1.74 16.82
N ALA A 205 -17.03 -2.80 17.01
CA ALA A 205 -17.42 -3.91 17.87
C ALA A 205 -17.59 -3.45 19.34
N ALA A 206 -16.69 -2.60 19.82
CA ALA A 206 -16.80 -1.99 21.14
C ALA A 206 -18.08 -1.13 21.24
N LEU A 207 -18.31 -0.23 20.27
CA LEU A 207 -19.49 0.63 20.22
C LEU A 207 -20.81 -0.17 20.26
N LEU A 208 -20.85 -1.30 19.56
CA LEU A 208 -22.02 -2.18 19.48
C LEU A 208 -22.13 -3.17 20.65
N GLY A 209 -21.15 -3.22 21.55
CA GLY A 209 -21.11 -4.18 22.66
C GLY A 209 -20.99 -5.64 22.20
N VAL A 210 -20.41 -5.88 21.01
CA VAL A 210 -20.23 -7.22 20.47
C VAL A 210 -18.79 -7.69 20.60
N ARG A 211 -18.57 -9.00 20.48
CA ARG A 211 -17.22 -9.59 20.52
C ARG A 211 -16.39 -9.10 19.32
N PHE A 212 -15.12 -8.81 19.57
CA PHE A 212 -14.18 -8.46 18.53
C PHE A 212 -13.99 -9.63 17.55
N PRO A 213 -13.82 -9.33 16.24
CA PRO A 213 -13.44 -10.36 15.27
C PRO A 213 -12.18 -11.11 15.71
N ALA A 214 -12.16 -12.45 15.54
CA ALA A 214 -11.07 -13.29 16.04
C ALA A 214 -9.69 -12.96 15.44
N GLN A 215 -9.69 -12.40 14.23
CA GLN A 215 -8.46 -12.00 13.52
C GLN A 215 -8.16 -10.50 13.64
N CYS A 216 -8.82 -9.82 14.59
CA CYS A 216 -8.63 -8.38 14.78
C CYS A 216 -7.33 -8.10 15.52
N GLU A 217 -6.41 -7.38 14.87
CA GLU A 217 -5.11 -6.98 15.42
C GLU A 217 -5.11 -5.53 15.93
N GLY A 218 -6.17 -4.78 15.64
CA GLY A 218 -6.33 -3.40 16.09
C GLY A 218 -6.87 -3.29 17.51
N ALA A 219 -6.90 -2.08 18.02
CA ALA A 219 -7.49 -1.73 19.30
C ALA A 219 -8.62 -0.70 19.13
N PRO A 220 -9.68 -0.73 19.96
CA PRO A 220 -10.69 0.31 19.92
C PRO A 220 -10.11 1.70 20.15
N ALA A 221 -10.60 2.67 19.42
CA ALA A 221 -10.22 4.07 19.56
C ALA A 221 -10.95 4.70 20.76
N TYR A 222 -10.68 4.22 21.99
CA TYR A 222 -11.34 4.64 23.21
C TYR A 222 -11.34 6.16 23.45
N GLN A 223 -10.33 6.86 22.93
CA GLN A 223 -10.22 8.32 23.08
C GLN A 223 -11.39 9.10 22.48
N ILE A 224 -12.11 8.50 21.50
CA ILE A 224 -13.28 9.12 20.83
C ILE A 224 -14.61 8.55 21.31
N LEU A 225 -14.61 7.47 22.08
CA LEU A 225 -15.83 6.87 22.60
C LEU A 225 -16.29 7.61 23.86
N ASP A 226 -17.62 7.81 23.98
CA ASP A 226 -18.26 8.41 25.14
C ASP A 226 -18.56 7.33 26.19
N TRP A 227 -17.47 6.78 26.74
CA TRP A 227 -17.53 5.76 27.79
C TRP A 227 -16.97 6.32 29.07
N GLU A 228 -17.72 6.18 30.16
CA GLU A 228 -17.20 6.31 31.52
C GLU A 228 -16.53 4.99 31.90
N PHE A 229 -15.23 5.00 32.21
CA PHE A 229 -14.47 3.87 32.73
C PHE A 229 -14.51 3.88 34.26
#